data_0bb1f476ac62e569982a4f92bc7c5f27
#
_entry.id   0bb1f476ac62e569982a4f92bc7c5f27
#
_cell.length_a   1.000
_cell.length_b   1.000
_cell.length_c   1.000
_cell.angle_alpha   90.00
_cell.angle_beta   90.00
_cell.angle_gamma   90.00
#
_symmetry.space_group_name_H-M   'P 1'
#
loop_
_entity.id
_entity.type
_entity.pdbx_description
1 polymer ?
#
loop_
_entity_poly.entity_id
_entity_poly.type
_entity_poly.pdbx_seq_one_letter_code
_entity_poly.pdbx_strand_id
1 'polypeptide(L)'
;PNFLHGPQAIAAMNHGKHVLVEKPAALSAAEFDEMLACAKANNVVLIEAMRPAHDEALADIREAMTNIGPIRRAVLEFCQYSSRYDKFRAGEVMNAFNPALGNAAVMDIGVYALEVCVLLFGAPKEIISRSVILENGFEGMGTVFLDYGSYQVDVAYSKITDSVIPSVITGEDGSLKLGKLSTLDSLTLCMRKQEPQVIFEGREDGGAGNMVYEVADFVKMIHGELDQAYYHEATRETLRIIDEVRKQSGIVFPGCVW
;
A
#
# COMPACT_ATOMS: atom_id res chain seq x y z
N PRO A 1 15.74 -7.80 1.43
CA PRO A 1 14.83 -8.63 0.63
C PRO A 1 13.54 -8.92 1.39
N ASN A 2 12.38 -8.85 0.71
CA ASN A 2 11.08 -8.97 1.36
C ASN A 2 10.90 -10.27 2.15
N PHE A 3 11.46 -11.39 1.66
CA PHE A 3 11.38 -12.69 2.36
C PHE A 3 12.13 -12.74 3.70
N LEU A 4 12.93 -11.72 4.03
CA LEU A 4 13.64 -11.63 5.31
C LEU A 4 12.90 -10.79 6.35
N HIS A 5 11.87 -10.01 5.95
CA HIS A 5 11.19 -9.09 6.86
C HIS A 5 10.55 -9.84 8.04
N GLY A 6 9.73 -10.86 7.76
CA GLY A 6 9.09 -11.67 8.80
C GLY A 6 10.11 -12.37 9.73
N PRO A 7 11.04 -13.19 9.22
CA PRO A 7 12.03 -13.87 10.05
C PRO A 7 12.89 -12.92 10.90
N GLN A 8 13.32 -11.78 10.35
CA GLN A 8 14.13 -10.80 11.08
C GLN A 8 13.32 -10.07 12.15
N ALA A 9 12.07 -9.70 11.84
CA ALA A 9 11.17 -9.09 12.81
C ALA A 9 10.88 -10.03 13.98
N ILE A 10 10.55 -11.31 13.70
CA ILE A 10 10.33 -12.34 14.74
C ILE A 10 11.58 -12.53 15.59
N ALA A 11 12.76 -12.60 14.98
CA ALA A 11 14.01 -12.73 15.73
C ALA A 11 14.25 -11.55 16.66
N ALA A 12 14.01 -10.31 16.20
CA ALA A 12 14.13 -9.10 17.03
C ALA A 12 13.12 -9.09 18.19
N MET A 13 11.85 -9.41 17.91
CA MET A 13 10.80 -9.46 18.93
C MET A 13 11.06 -10.53 20.00
N ASN A 14 11.59 -11.68 19.64
CA ASN A 14 12.02 -12.72 20.59
C ASN A 14 13.17 -12.28 21.51
N HIS A 15 13.88 -11.20 21.14
CA HIS A 15 14.86 -10.53 21.98
C HIS A 15 14.30 -9.26 22.67
N GLY A 16 12.98 -9.13 22.75
CA GLY A 16 12.30 -8.05 23.46
C GLY A 16 12.42 -6.68 22.76
N LYS A 17 12.62 -6.64 21.43
CA LYS A 17 12.71 -5.41 20.67
C LYS A 17 11.36 -5.04 20.07
N HIS A 18 10.98 -3.76 20.16
CA HIS A 18 9.94 -3.19 19.32
C HIS A 18 10.43 -3.14 17.88
N VAL A 19 9.55 -3.35 16.92
CA VAL A 19 9.92 -3.47 15.50
C VAL A 19 9.07 -2.55 14.63
N LEU A 20 9.73 -1.67 13.89
CA LEU A 20 9.21 -0.99 12.71
C LEU A 20 9.78 -1.74 11.50
N VAL A 21 8.94 -2.52 10.82
CA VAL A 21 9.36 -3.38 9.71
C VAL A 21 9.11 -2.68 8.36
N GLU A 22 10.06 -2.79 7.43
CA GLU A 22 9.89 -2.27 6.08
C GLU A 22 8.71 -2.91 5.35
N LYS A 23 8.10 -2.12 4.47
CA LYS A 23 7.02 -2.57 3.58
C LYS A 23 7.58 -3.44 2.42
N PRO A 24 6.83 -4.44 1.98
CA PRO A 24 5.67 -5.02 2.67
C PRO A 24 6.12 -5.71 3.95
N ALA A 25 5.32 -5.62 5.01
CA ALA A 25 5.71 -6.18 6.32
C ALA A 25 6.02 -7.67 6.26
N ALA A 26 5.30 -8.40 5.40
CA ALA A 26 5.38 -9.83 5.23
C ALA A 26 5.11 -10.23 3.77
N LEU A 27 5.36 -11.49 3.42
CA LEU A 27 5.03 -12.05 2.11
C LEU A 27 3.57 -12.50 1.99
N SER A 28 2.84 -12.62 3.09
CA SER A 28 1.44 -13.03 3.14
C SER A 28 0.75 -12.53 4.42
N ALA A 29 -0.58 -12.52 4.41
CA ALA A 29 -1.36 -12.23 5.61
C ALA A 29 -1.12 -13.25 6.72
N ALA A 30 -0.92 -14.52 6.37
CA ALA A 30 -0.61 -15.58 7.33
C ALA A 30 0.75 -15.36 8.04
N GLU A 31 1.80 -15.00 7.29
CA GLU A 31 3.09 -14.64 7.88
C GLU A 31 2.98 -13.42 8.80
N PHE A 32 2.19 -12.43 8.43
CA PHE A 32 1.96 -11.26 9.28
C PHE A 32 1.20 -11.63 10.56
N ASP A 33 0.21 -12.54 10.50
CA ASP A 33 -0.48 -13.06 11.68
C ASP A 33 0.50 -13.77 12.66
N GLU A 34 1.49 -14.52 12.14
CA GLU A 34 2.56 -15.10 12.96
C GLU A 34 3.42 -14.01 13.62
N MET A 35 3.76 -12.96 12.90
CA MET A 35 4.50 -11.82 13.45
C MET A 35 3.70 -11.11 14.55
N LEU A 36 2.38 -10.91 14.37
CA LEU A 36 1.50 -10.32 15.39
C LEU A 36 1.42 -11.20 16.64
N ALA A 37 1.32 -12.51 16.46
CA ALA A 37 1.34 -13.47 17.59
C ALA A 37 2.64 -13.40 18.37
N CYS A 38 3.78 -13.29 17.67
CA CYS A 38 5.10 -13.12 18.27
C CYS A 38 5.21 -11.79 19.04
N ALA A 39 4.76 -10.68 18.45
CA ALA A 39 4.75 -9.36 19.10
C ALA A 39 3.94 -9.40 20.41
N LYS A 40 2.75 -9.98 20.37
CA LYS A 40 1.88 -10.15 21.53
C LYS A 40 2.53 -11.02 22.62
N ALA A 41 3.13 -12.14 22.24
CA ALA A 41 3.77 -13.06 23.19
C ALA A 41 4.95 -12.42 23.93
N ASN A 42 5.67 -11.50 23.27
CA ASN A 42 6.83 -10.80 23.82
C ASN A 42 6.49 -9.41 24.41
N ASN A 43 5.21 -8.99 24.37
CA ASN A 43 4.75 -7.69 24.82
C ASN A 43 5.55 -6.53 24.18
N VAL A 44 5.72 -6.58 22.86
CA VAL A 44 6.42 -5.56 22.08
C VAL A 44 5.52 -4.99 20.98
N VAL A 45 5.85 -3.79 20.50
CA VAL A 45 5.19 -3.14 19.37
C VAL A 45 5.78 -3.69 18.07
N LEU A 46 4.91 -4.02 17.13
CA LEU A 46 5.23 -4.30 15.75
C LEU A 46 4.39 -3.38 14.87
N ILE A 47 4.99 -2.69 13.92
CA ILE A 47 4.27 -1.87 12.93
C ILE A 47 4.98 -1.92 11.58
N GLU A 48 4.23 -1.85 10.49
CA GLU A 48 4.77 -1.70 9.14
C GLU A 48 5.16 -0.25 8.87
N ALA A 49 6.30 -0.03 8.24
CA ALA A 49 6.74 1.28 7.76
C ALA A 49 5.97 1.67 6.49
N MET A 50 4.70 1.96 6.63
CA MET A 50 3.78 2.33 5.56
C MET A 50 3.43 3.82 5.65
N ARG A 51 4.27 4.65 5.06
CA ARG A 51 4.20 6.12 5.14
C ARG A 51 2.80 6.73 5.00
N PRO A 52 1.98 6.37 3.98
CA PRO A 52 0.65 6.95 3.84
C PRO A 52 -0.29 6.61 5.01
N ALA A 53 -0.08 5.50 5.72
CA ALA A 53 -0.93 5.11 6.85
C ALA A 53 -0.81 6.08 8.04
N HIS A 54 0.32 6.76 8.17
CA HIS A 54 0.64 7.69 9.24
C HIS A 54 0.52 9.16 8.83
N ASP A 55 0.14 9.44 7.58
CA ASP A 55 0.07 10.80 7.04
C ASP A 55 -1.26 11.48 7.42
N GLU A 56 -1.16 12.68 7.97
CA GLU A 56 -2.33 13.50 8.33
C GLU A 56 -3.25 13.78 7.13
N ALA A 57 -2.73 13.73 5.89
CA ALA A 57 -3.49 13.86 4.66
C ALA A 57 -4.63 12.84 4.54
N LEU A 58 -4.54 11.68 5.18
CA LEU A 58 -5.66 10.74 5.21
C LEU A 58 -6.91 11.32 5.89
N ALA A 59 -6.73 12.12 6.94
CA ALA A 59 -7.86 12.78 7.61
C ALA A 59 -8.51 13.81 6.68
N ASP A 60 -7.70 14.63 6.00
CA ASP A 60 -8.19 15.62 5.02
C ASP A 60 -8.94 14.94 3.86
N ILE A 61 -8.41 13.81 3.36
CA ILE A 61 -9.06 13.04 2.29
C ILE A 61 -10.42 12.49 2.76
N ARG A 62 -10.47 11.89 3.97
CA ARG A 62 -11.73 11.36 4.54
C ARG A 62 -12.76 12.47 4.76
N GLU A 63 -12.35 13.64 5.25
CA GLU A 63 -13.23 14.78 5.40
C GLU A 63 -13.76 15.23 4.03
N ALA A 64 -12.89 15.40 3.04
CA ALA A 64 -13.29 15.78 1.69
C ALA A 64 -14.21 14.76 1.02
N MET A 65 -14.06 13.45 1.30
CA MET A 65 -14.97 12.40 0.80
C MET A 65 -16.43 12.61 1.26
N THR A 66 -16.65 13.26 2.39
CA THR A 66 -18.02 13.54 2.87
C THR A 66 -18.75 14.58 2.02
N ASN A 67 -18.04 15.40 1.24
CA ASN A 67 -18.59 16.49 0.43
C ASN A 67 -19.03 16.04 -0.96
N ILE A 68 -18.54 14.90 -1.48
CA ILE A 68 -18.77 14.47 -2.87
C ILE A 68 -20.03 13.62 -3.06
N GLY A 69 -20.86 13.48 -2.02
CA GLY A 69 -22.06 12.62 -2.04
C GLY A 69 -21.72 11.13 -2.03
N PRO A 70 -22.68 10.24 -2.28
CA PRO A 70 -22.45 8.80 -2.33
C PRO A 70 -21.35 8.42 -3.31
N ILE A 71 -20.29 7.77 -2.83
CA ILE A 71 -19.18 7.30 -3.67
C ILE A 71 -19.71 6.22 -4.63
N ARG A 72 -19.26 6.27 -5.89
CA ARG A 72 -19.64 5.30 -6.93
C ARG A 72 -18.44 4.59 -7.54
N ARG A 73 -17.30 5.28 -7.62
CA ARG A 73 -16.07 4.69 -8.15
C ARG A 73 -14.84 5.38 -7.56
N ALA A 74 -13.77 4.64 -7.39
CA ALA A 74 -12.43 5.20 -7.26
C ALA A 74 -11.48 4.55 -8.26
N VAL A 75 -10.46 5.30 -8.68
CA VAL A 75 -9.31 4.83 -9.45
C VAL A 75 -8.08 5.23 -8.68
N LEU A 76 -7.26 4.27 -8.28
CA LEU A 76 -6.01 4.49 -7.55
C LEU A 76 -4.85 3.99 -8.41
N GLU A 77 -3.93 4.89 -8.74
CA GLU A 77 -2.83 4.62 -9.67
C GLU A 77 -1.48 4.80 -9.00
N PHE A 78 -0.64 3.76 -9.06
CA PHE A 78 0.78 3.90 -8.78
C PHE A 78 1.60 3.19 -9.86
N CYS A 79 1.82 3.89 -10.96
CA CYS A 79 2.61 3.43 -12.08
C CYS A 79 3.84 4.30 -12.21
N GLN A 80 5.01 3.68 -12.06
CA GLN A 80 6.30 4.35 -12.15
C GLN A 80 7.31 3.46 -12.85
N TYR A 81 7.77 3.88 -14.02
CA TYR A 81 8.83 3.18 -14.74
C TYR A 81 10.10 3.09 -13.88
N SER A 82 10.50 1.89 -13.53
CA SER A 82 11.66 1.67 -12.69
C SER A 82 12.95 1.90 -13.47
N SER A 83 13.87 2.70 -12.95
CA SER A 83 15.21 2.87 -13.53
C SER A 83 16.01 1.56 -13.66
N ARG A 84 15.57 0.50 -12.98
CA ARG A 84 16.19 -0.83 -13.05
C ARG A 84 15.60 -1.69 -14.16
N TYR A 85 14.47 -1.27 -14.75
CA TYR A 85 13.83 -2.03 -15.83
C TYR A 85 14.62 -2.00 -17.13
N ASP A 86 15.34 -0.92 -17.43
CA ASP A 86 16.23 -0.88 -18.60
C ASP A 86 17.34 -1.92 -18.52
N LYS A 87 17.89 -2.17 -17.32
CA LYS A 87 18.87 -3.24 -17.10
C LYS A 87 18.24 -4.62 -17.31
N PHE A 88 17.02 -4.83 -16.80
CA PHE A 88 16.27 -6.06 -17.05
C PHE A 88 16.06 -6.31 -18.55
N ARG A 89 15.63 -5.29 -19.31
CA ARG A 89 15.48 -5.36 -20.77
C ARG A 89 16.81 -5.64 -21.50
N ALA A 90 17.92 -5.29 -20.89
CA ALA A 90 19.25 -5.61 -21.39
C ALA A 90 19.78 -6.99 -20.94
N GLY A 91 18.96 -7.79 -20.23
CA GLY A 91 19.30 -9.12 -19.74
C GLY A 91 19.97 -9.16 -18.35
N GLU A 92 20.04 -8.02 -17.63
CA GLU A 92 20.61 -7.95 -16.27
C GLU A 92 19.49 -7.94 -15.24
N VAL A 93 19.32 -9.04 -14.50
CA VAL A 93 18.29 -9.16 -13.45
C VAL A 93 18.80 -8.56 -12.13
N MET A 94 18.37 -7.34 -11.83
CA MET A 94 18.64 -6.68 -10.55
C MET A 94 17.74 -7.26 -9.44
N ASN A 95 18.16 -7.14 -8.18
CA ASN A 95 17.40 -7.64 -7.01
C ASN A 95 15.93 -7.20 -7.02
N ALA A 96 15.64 -5.97 -7.39
CA ALA A 96 14.29 -5.42 -7.44
C ALA A 96 13.37 -6.05 -8.51
N PHE A 97 13.92 -6.85 -9.44
CA PHE A 97 13.21 -7.61 -10.46
C PHE A 97 13.42 -9.12 -10.31
N ASN A 98 13.90 -9.56 -9.14
CA ASN A 98 14.12 -10.97 -8.85
C ASN A 98 12.98 -11.52 -7.97
N PRO A 99 12.08 -12.37 -8.52
CA PRO A 99 10.96 -12.94 -7.77
C PRO A 99 11.41 -13.89 -6.64
N ALA A 100 12.61 -14.48 -6.75
CA ALA A 100 13.15 -15.34 -5.70
C ALA A 100 13.42 -14.61 -4.36
N LEU A 101 13.43 -13.27 -4.38
CA LEU A 101 13.60 -12.44 -3.19
C LEU A 101 12.26 -11.97 -2.58
N GLY A 102 11.13 -12.54 -3.02
CA GLY A 102 9.79 -12.11 -2.62
C GLY A 102 9.37 -10.80 -3.28
N ASN A 103 9.91 -10.48 -4.46
CA ASN A 103 9.64 -9.24 -5.17
C ASN A 103 8.64 -9.44 -6.32
N ALA A 104 7.72 -8.48 -6.42
CA ALA A 104 6.75 -8.30 -7.49
C ALA A 104 6.34 -6.82 -7.52
N ALA A 105 5.74 -6.34 -8.59
CA ALA A 105 5.25 -4.96 -8.63
C ALA A 105 4.16 -4.72 -7.56
N VAL A 106 3.29 -5.70 -7.30
CA VAL A 106 2.29 -5.62 -6.23
C VAL A 106 2.94 -5.46 -4.86
N MET A 107 4.06 -6.12 -4.58
CA MET A 107 4.77 -6.06 -3.30
C MET A 107 5.56 -4.76 -3.11
N ASP A 108 6.03 -4.15 -4.18
CA ASP A 108 6.91 -2.97 -4.09
C ASP A 108 6.16 -1.64 -4.18
N ILE A 109 5.29 -1.49 -5.16
CA ILE A 109 4.54 -0.25 -5.40
C ILE A 109 3.02 -0.43 -5.32
N GLY A 110 2.50 -1.59 -5.73
CA GLY A 110 1.07 -1.91 -5.61
C GLY A 110 0.59 -1.87 -4.17
N VAL A 111 1.43 -2.29 -3.23
CA VAL A 111 1.16 -2.26 -1.79
C VAL A 111 0.74 -0.87 -1.29
N TYR A 112 1.34 0.22 -1.79
CA TYR A 112 0.94 1.58 -1.42
C TYR A 112 -0.49 1.92 -1.86
N ALA A 113 -0.83 1.60 -3.11
CA ALA A 113 -2.16 1.88 -3.64
C ALA A 113 -3.24 1.02 -2.98
N LEU A 114 -2.93 -0.24 -2.68
CA LEU A 114 -3.82 -1.15 -1.96
C LEU A 114 -3.98 -0.75 -0.50
N GLU A 115 -2.91 -0.34 0.18
CA GLU A 115 -2.99 0.14 1.56
C GLU A 115 -3.83 1.41 1.66
N VAL A 116 -3.61 2.41 0.79
CA VAL A 116 -4.45 3.62 0.73
C VAL A 116 -5.91 3.25 0.44
N CYS A 117 -6.15 2.26 -0.44
CA CYS A 117 -7.50 1.75 -0.68
C CYS A 117 -8.13 1.18 0.60
N VAL A 118 -7.43 0.31 1.31
CA VAL A 118 -7.93 -0.28 2.57
C VAL A 118 -8.15 0.79 3.63
N LEU A 119 -7.22 1.73 3.78
CA LEU A 119 -7.32 2.83 4.74
C LEU A 119 -8.54 3.74 4.49
N LEU A 120 -8.93 3.93 3.22
CA LEU A 120 -10.07 4.80 2.86
C LEU A 120 -11.41 4.05 2.78
N PHE A 121 -11.41 2.79 2.35
CA PHE A 121 -12.63 2.05 2.00
C PHE A 121 -12.82 0.76 2.80
N GLY A 122 -11.81 0.31 3.55
CA GLY A 122 -11.85 -0.97 4.29
C GLY A 122 -11.73 -2.20 3.38
N ALA A 123 -12.24 -3.34 3.88
CA ALA A 123 -12.17 -4.61 3.18
C ALA A 123 -13.18 -4.71 2.02
N PRO A 124 -12.77 -5.10 0.80
CA PRO A 124 -13.67 -5.35 -0.31
C PRO A 124 -14.44 -6.66 -0.14
N LYS A 125 -15.61 -6.74 -0.79
CA LYS A 125 -16.44 -7.96 -0.85
C LYS A 125 -15.90 -8.98 -1.86
N GLU A 126 -15.36 -8.49 -2.99
CA GLU A 126 -14.79 -9.30 -4.05
C GLU A 126 -13.52 -8.66 -4.60
N ILE A 127 -12.57 -9.50 -5.02
CA ILE A 127 -11.28 -9.12 -5.59
C ILE A 127 -11.12 -9.84 -6.91
N ILE A 128 -10.92 -9.09 -7.99
CA ILE A 128 -10.59 -9.62 -9.31
C ILE A 128 -9.30 -8.96 -9.78
N SER A 129 -8.32 -9.73 -10.20
CA SER A 129 -7.03 -9.20 -10.61
C SER A 129 -6.50 -9.81 -11.90
N ARG A 130 -5.65 -9.07 -12.59
CA ARG A 130 -4.84 -9.54 -13.71
C ARG A 130 -3.49 -8.83 -13.67
N SER A 131 -2.45 -9.60 -13.96
CA SER A 131 -1.06 -9.13 -13.95
C SER A 131 -0.34 -9.44 -15.25
N VAL A 132 0.67 -8.66 -15.55
CA VAL A 132 1.64 -8.94 -16.62
C VAL A 132 2.89 -9.54 -15.98
N ILE A 133 3.14 -10.81 -16.29
CA ILE A 133 4.30 -11.55 -15.80
C ILE A 133 5.40 -11.49 -16.87
N LEU A 134 6.59 -11.08 -16.45
CA LEU A 134 7.78 -11.01 -17.31
C LEU A 134 8.42 -12.41 -17.48
N GLU A 135 9.34 -12.52 -18.41
CA GLU A 135 9.99 -13.78 -18.81
C GLU A 135 10.69 -14.55 -17.68
N ASN A 136 11.14 -13.81 -16.63
CA ASN A 136 11.77 -14.42 -15.45
C ASN A 136 10.79 -14.75 -14.33
N GLY A 137 9.47 -14.62 -14.57
CA GLY A 137 8.43 -14.84 -13.58
C GLY A 137 8.14 -13.64 -12.68
N PHE A 138 8.82 -12.50 -12.88
CA PHE A 138 8.54 -11.28 -12.11
C PHE A 138 7.23 -10.64 -12.60
N GLU A 139 6.36 -10.26 -11.66
CA GLU A 139 5.19 -9.45 -11.99
C GLU A 139 5.60 -7.99 -12.20
N GLY A 140 5.47 -7.51 -13.43
CA GLY A 140 5.87 -6.16 -13.82
C GLY A 140 4.80 -5.09 -13.57
N MET A 141 3.53 -5.47 -13.70
CA MET A 141 2.37 -4.61 -13.46
C MET A 141 1.12 -5.44 -13.20
N GLY A 142 0.12 -4.82 -12.58
CA GLY A 142 -1.18 -5.42 -12.38
C GLY A 142 -2.30 -4.40 -12.27
N THR A 143 -3.52 -4.92 -12.41
CA THR A 143 -4.76 -4.20 -12.14
C THR A 143 -5.64 -5.05 -11.25
N VAL A 144 -6.20 -4.43 -10.22
CA VAL A 144 -7.09 -5.06 -9.24
C VAL A 144 -8.41 -4.31 -9.23
N PHE A 145 -9.49 -5.04 -9.47
CA PHE A 145 -10.84 -4.57 -9.30
C PHE A 145 -11.36 -5.02 -7.94
N LEU A 146 -11.82 -4.08 -7.14
CA LEU A 146 -12.32 -4.29 -5.79
C LEU A 146 -13.80 -3.89 -5.72
N ASP A 147 -14.69 -4.85 -5.44
CA ASP A 147 -16.13 -4.62 -5.29
C ASP A 147 -16.48 -4.37 -3.81
N TYR A 148 -17.13 -3.25 -3.55
CA TYR A 148 -17.70 -2.88 -2.26
C TYR A 148 -19.23 -2.96 -2.22
N GLY A 149 -19.85 -3.39 -3.33
CA GLY A 149 -21.30 -3.54 -3.52
C GLY A 149 -21.96 -2.27 -4.06
N SER A 150 -21.90 -1.15 -3.36
CA SER A 150 -22.50 0.12 -3.80
C SER A 150 -21.54 0.99 -4.63
N TYR A 151 -20.28 0.67 -4.64
CA TYR A 151 -19.20 1.32 -5.41
C TYR A 151 -18.07 0.34 -5.72
N GLN A 152 -17.18 0.75 -6.58
CA GLN A 152 -16.07 -0.04 -7.08
C GLN A 152 -14.76 0.75 -6.97
N VAL A 153 -13.64 0.05 -6.75
CA VAL A 153 -12.32 0.65 -6.77
C VAL A 153 -11.43 -0.12 -7.76
N ASP A 154 -10.87 0.60 -8.73
CA ASP A 154 -9.86 0.10 -9.64
C ASP A 154 -8.49 0.51 -9.11
N VAL A 155 -7.61 -0.44 -8.84
CA VAL A 155 -6.22 -0.18 -8.44
C VAL A 155 -5.30 -0.65 -9.55
N ALA A 156 -4.48 0.26 -10.09
CA ALA A 156 -3.46 -0.09 -11.08
C ALA A 156 -2.06 0.27 -10.57
N TYR A 157 -1.12 -0.62 -10.81
CA TYR A 157 0.28 -0.42 -10.43
C TYR A 157 1.21 -1.00 -11.48
N SER A 158 2.36 -0.34 -11.70
CA SER A 158 3.34 -0.76 -12.70
C SER A 158 4.74 -0.32 -12.35
N LYS A 159 5.72 -1.22 -12.50
CA LYS A 159 7.16 -0.93 -12.46
C LYS A 159 7.78 -0.84 -13.86
N ILE A 160 7.00 -1.12 -14.89
CA ILE A 160 7.44 -1.23 -16.28
C ILE A 160 6.83 -0.19 -17.21
N THR A 161 5.90 0.61 -16.70
CA THR A 161 5.29 1.76 -17.39
C THR A 161 5.04 2.90 -16.42
N ASP A 162 5.04 4.14 -16.93
CA ASP A 162 4.44 5.27 -16.25
C ASP A 162 2.95 5.34 -16.58
N SER A 163 2.18 6.11 -15.80
CA SER A 163 0.80 6.48 -16.09
C SER A 163 0.63 8.00 -15.97
N VAL A 164 -0.26 8.54 -16.81
CA VAL A 164 -0.70 9.95 -16.74
C VAL A 164 -2.09 10.08 -16.13
N ILE A 165 -2.71 8.95 -15.75
CA ILE A 165 -4.03 8.91 -15.13
C ILE A 165 -3.88 9.29 -13.66
N PRO A 166 -4.59 10.32 -13.16
CA PRO A 166 -4.57 10.66 -11.75
C PRO A 166 -5.35 9.66 -10.91
N SER A 167 -5.01 9.51 -9.63
CA SER A 167 -5.87 8.86 -8.66
C SER A 167 -7.09 9.74 -8.39
N VAL A 168 -8.30 9.15 -8.45
CA VAL A 168 -9.57 9.88 -8.34
C VAL A 168 -10.58 9.10 -7.53
N ILE A 169 -11.30 9.76 -6.61
CA ILE A 169 -12.49 9.23 -5.93
C ILE A 169 -13.71 10.00 -6.47
N THR A 170 -14.70 9.29 -6.98
CA THR A 170 -15.87 9.88 -7.65
C THR A 170 -17.15 9.59 -6.88
N GLY A 171 -17.83 10.63 -6.46
CA GLY A 171 -19.16 10.60 -5.88
C GLY A 171 -20.21 11.19 -6.83
N GLU A 172 -21.48 11.20 -6.39
CA GLU A 172 -22.60 11.71 -7.20
C GLU A 172 -22.57 13.24 -7.34
N ASP A 173 -22.01 13.95 -6.34
CA ASP A 173 -22.01 15.41 -6.29
C ASP A 173 -20.65 16.03 -6.67
N GLY A 174 -19.58 15.25 -6.69
CA GLY A 174 -18.24 15.73 -7.00
C GLY A 174 -17.21 14.62 -7.07
N SER A 175 -15.95 15.01 -7.18
CA SER A 175 -14.81 14.10 -7.22
C SER A 175 -13.64 14.67 -6.43
N LEU A 176 -12.78 13.80 -5.96
CA LEU A 176 -11.48 14.14 -5.39
C LEU A 176 -10.37 13.68 -6.33
N LYS A 177 -9.43 14.56 -6.63
CA LYS A 177 -8.20 14.21 -7.32
C LYS A 177 -7.08 14.17 -6.29
N LEU A 178 -6.40 13.02 -6.19
CA LEU A 178 -5.29 12.79 -5.29
C LEU A 178 -3.96 12.87 -6.06
N GLY A 179 -2.92 13.30 -5.37
CA GLY A 179 -1.54 13.23 -5.84
C GLY A 179 -0.95 11.84 -5.71
N LYS A 180 0.36 11.76 -5.48
CA LYS A 180 1.08 10.49 -5.34
C LYS A 180 0.59 9.72 -4.12
N LEU A 181 0.19 8.47 -4.31
CA LEU A 181 -0.34 7.64 -3.22
C LEU A 181 0.70 7.29 -2.14
N SER A 182 1.99 7.30 -2.47
CA SER A 182 3.06 7.02 -1.50
C SER A 182 3.38 8.19 -0.56
N THR A 183 2.98 9.41 -0.93
CA THR A 183 3.29 10.63 -0.16
C THR A 183 2.07 11.50 0.12
N LEU A 184 0.93 11.18 -0.48
CA LEU A 184 -0.32 11.93 -0.37
C LEU A 184 -0.10 13.46 -0.48
N ASP A 185 0.66 13.86 -1.53
CA ASP A 185 1.24 15.20 -1.65
C ASP A 185 0.26 16.27 -2.14
N SER A 186 -0.90 15.90 -2.63
CA SER A 186 -1.92 16.86 -3.04
C SER A 186 -3.34 16.31 -2.99
N LEU A 187 -4.31 17.21 -2.78
CA LEU A 187 -5.74 16.92 -2.80
C LEU A 187 -6.49 18.09 -3.44
N THR A 188 -7.29 17.79 -4.45
CA THR A 188 -8.20 18.76 -5.10
C THR A 188 -9.63 18.25 -5.05
N LEU A 189 -10.53 19.09 -4.56
CA LEU A 189 -11.98 18.87 -4.57
C LEU A 189 -12.57 19.47 -5.85
N CYS A 190 -13.30 18.66 -6.63
CA CYS A 190 -13.94 19.04 -7.87
C CYS A 190 -15.47 18.84 -7.75
N MET A 191 -16.17 19.88 -7.29
CA MET A 191 -17.63 19.83 -7.19
C MET A 191 -18.29 20.10 -8.55
N ARG A 192 -19.44 19.46 -8.79
CA ARG A 192 -20.19 19.67 -10.03
C ARG A 192 -20.53 21.14 -10.22
N LYS A 193 -20.25 21.67 -11.42
CA LYS A 193 -20.55 23.06 -11.83
C LYS A 193 -19.83 24.14 -10.99
N GLN A 194 -18.75 23.78 -10.33
CA GLN A 194 -17.90 24.70 -9.57
C GLN A 194 -16.46 24.59 -10.07
N GLU A 195 -15.66 25.62 -9.84
CA GLU A 195 -14.23 25.57 -10.09
C GLU A 195 -13.55 24.61 -9.10
N PRO A 196 -12.54 23.87 -9.54
CA PRO A 196 -11.78 22.99 -8.65
C PRO A 196 -11.15 23.76 -7.49
N GLN A 197 -11.26 23.22 -6.29
CA GLN A 197 -10.66 23.76 -5.08
C GLN A 197 -9.46 22.89 -4.66
N VAL A 198 -8.26 23.46 -4.65
CA VAL A 198 -7.08 22.84 -4.06
C VAL A 198 -7.24 22.89 -2.54
N ILE A 199 -7.29 21.71 -1.90
CA ILE A 199 -7.33 21.59 -0.45
C ILE A 199 -5.91 21.70 0.11
N PHE A 200 -4.97 20.96 -0.47
CA PHE A 200 -3.53 21.12 -0.24
C PHE A 200 -2.73 20.68 -1.46
N GLU A 201 -1.53 21.22 -1.60
CA GLU A 201 -0.56 20.88 -2.64
C GLU A 201 0.87 21.12 -2.13
N GLY A 202 1.78 20.20 -2.45
CA GLY A 202 3.20 20.36 -2.20
C GLY A 202 3.54 20.54 -0.72
N ARG A 203 3.26 19.55 0.12
CA ARG A 203 3.68 19.59 1.52
C ARG A 203 5.20 19.69 1.61
N GLU A 204 5.70 20.76 2.23
CA GLU A 204 7.10 20.91 2.55
C GLU A 204 7.46 19.95 3.69
N ASP A 205 8.19 18.90 3.36
CA ASP A 205 8.57 17.84 4.29
C ASP A 205 10.08 17.87 4.67
N GLY A 206 10.77 18.93 4.28
CA GLY A 206 12.21 19.04 4.51
C GLY A 206 13.07 17.99 3.83
N GLY A 207 12.53 17.28 2.82
CA GLY A 207 13.20 16.23 2.07
C GLY A 207 13.18 14.85 2.74
N ALA A 208 12.63 14.73 3.96
CA ALA A 208 12.45 13.44 4.64
C ALA A 208 11.18 12.71 4.20
N GLY A 209 10.28 13.41 3.51
CA GLY A 209 8.95 12.89 3.18
C GLY A 209 8.12 12.68 4.44
N ASN A 210 7.02 11.97 4.28
CA ASN A 210 6.14 11.62 5.39
C ASN A 210 6.67 10.46 6.30
N MET A 211 7.92 10.01 6.12
CA MET A 211 8.56 9.00 6.98
C MET A 211 8.67 9.45 8.45
N VAL A 212 8.73 10.75 8.71
CA VAL A 212 8.77 11.29 10.06
C VAL A 212 7.53 10.91 10.87
N TYR A 213 6.37 10.80 10.23
CA TYR A 213 5.11 10.47 10.89
C TYR A 213 5.07 9.03 11.36
N GLU A 214 5.54 8.06 10.54
CA GLU A 214 5.56 6.64 10.93
C GLU A 214 6.48 6.40 12.13
N VAL A 215 7.64 7.09 12.18
CA VAL A 215 8.56 7.01 13.33
C VAL A 215 7.94 7.64 14.58
N ALA A 216 7.29 8.80 14.44
CA ALA A 216 6.62 9.47 15.56
C ALA A 216 5.50 8.60 16.14
N ASP A 217 4.67 8.02 15.30
CA ASP A 217 3.58 7.14 15.72
C ASP A 217 4.10 5.83 16.34
N PHE A 218 5.17 5.26 15.78
CA PHE A 218 5.83 4.11 16.39
C PHE A 218 6.30 4.39 17.82
N VAL A 219 6.89 5.58 18.07
CA VAL A 219 7.29 6.01 19.40
C VAL A 219 6.07 6.16 20.32
N LYS A 220 4.99 6.80 19.87
CA LYS A 220 3.73 6.92 20.65
C LYS A 220 3.16 5.55 21.01
N MET A 221 3.19 4.57 20.09
CA MET A 221 2.74 3.20 20.37
C MET A 221 3.58 2.52 21.44
N ILE A 222 4.90 2.69 21.41
CA ILE A 222 5.81 2.17 22.44
C ILE A 222 5.48 2.76 23.82
N HIS A 223 5.08 4.03 23.88
CA HIS A 223 4.68 4.71 25.12
C HIS A 223 3.23 4.41 25.54
N GLY A 224 2.46 3.67 24.71
CA GLY A 224 1.04 3.38 24.97
C GLY A 224 0.10 4.56 24.73
N GLU A 225 0.55 5.59 24.00
CA GLU A 225 -0.20 6.79 23.66
C GLU A 225 -1.03 6.65 22.38
N LEU A 226 -0.71 5.64 21.56
CA LEU A 226 -1.39 5.34 20.29
C LEU A 226 -1.63 3.83 20.19
N ASP A 227 -2.85 3.44 19.81
CA ASP A 227 -3.20 2.03 19.57
C ASP A 227 -2.70 1.61 18.17
N GLN A 228 -2.05 0.45 18.12
CA GLN A 228 -1.55 -0.15 16.89
C GLN A 228 -2.59 -0.99 16.12
N ALA A 229 -3.74 -1.30 16.73
CA ALA A 229 -4.73 -2.22 16.15
C ALA A 229 -5.25 -1.77 14.78
N TYR A 230 -5.50 -0.48 14.61
CA TYR A 230 -5.93 0.11 13.35
C TYR A 230 -4.93 -0.16 12.21
N TYR A 231 -3.65 0.03 12.47
CA TYR A 231 -2.57 -0.19 11.49
C TYR A 231 -2.38 -1.68 11.18
N HIS A 232 -2.48 -2.54 12.20
CA HIS A 232 -2.42 -3.99 12.01
C HIS A 232 -3.53 -4.51 11.11
N GLU A 233 -4.75 -4.00 11.30
CA GLU A 233 -5.90 -4.40 10.47
C GLU A 233 -5.71 -3.95 9.01
N ALA A 234 -5.22 -2.73 8.79
CA ALA A 234 -4.94 -2.22 7.46
C ALA A 234 -3.86 -3.04 6.74
N THR A 235 -2.71 -3.25 7.37
CA THR A 235 -1.61 -4.08 6.82
C THR A 235 -2.09 -5.51 6.54
N ARG A 236 -2.81 -6.13 7.49
CA ARG A 236 -3.34 -7.48 7.32
C ARG A 236 -4.29 -7.61 6.16
N GLU A 237 -5.23 -6.67 6.03
CA GLU A 237 -6.19 -6.67 4.93
C GLU A 237 -5.53 -6.40 3.58
N THR A 238 -4.56 -5.50 3.54
CA THR A 238 -3.76 -5.24 2.33
C THR A 238 -3.00 -6.49 1.88
N LEU A 239 -2.38 -7.20 2.82
CA LEU A 239 -1.70 -8.47 2.51
C LEU A 239 -2.70 -9.55 2.06
N ARG A 240 -3.92 -9.61 2.63
CA ARG A 240 -4.98 -10.51 2.16
C ARG A 240 -5.38 -10.23 0.71
N ILE A 241 -5.49 -8.95 0.33
CA ILE A 241 -5.75 -8.58 -1.07
C ILE A 241 -4.57 -8.99 -1.95
N ILE A 242 -3.34 -8.76 -1.51
CA ILE A 242 -2.12 -9.17 -2.23
C ILE A 242 -2.06 -10.69 -2.40
N ASP A 243 -2.41 -11.48 -1.39
CA ASP A 243 -2.47 -12.94 -1.47
C ASP A 243 -3.46 -13.39 -2.55
N GLU A 244 -4.64 -12.76 -2.64
CA GLU A 244 -5.61 -13.07 -3.67
C GLU A 244 -5.12 -12.66 -5.08
N VAL A 245 -4.47 -11.51 -5.21
CA VAL A 245 -3.80 -11.07 -6.46
C VAL A 245 -2.76 -12.09 -6.90
N ARG A 246 -1.90 -12.53 -5.99
CA ARG A 246 -0.86 -13.53 -6.26
C ARG A 246 -1.46 -14.84 -6.72
N LYS A 247 -2.49 -15.32 -6.04
CA LYS A 247 -3.21 -16.55 -6.38
C LYS A 247 -3.83 -16.48 -7.78
N GLN A 248 -4.56 -15.40 -8.09
CA GLN A 248 -5.21 -15.22 -9.40
C GLN A 248 -4.23 -15.04 -10.56
N SER A 249 -3.04 -14.48 -10.27
CA SER A 249 -1.99 -14.20 -11.27
C SER A 249 -0.89 -15.28 -11.31
N GLY A 250 -0.94 -16.29 -10.44
CA GLY A 250 0.06 -17.36 -10.38
C GLY A 250 1.44 -16.90 -9.85
N ILE A 251 1.48 -15.84 -9.03
CA ILE A 251 2.73 -15.31 -8.46
C ILE A 251 3.12 -16.15 -7.24
N VAL A 252 4.20 -16.91 -7.35
CA VAL A 252 4.71 -17.78 -6.28
C VAL A 252 6.04 -17.25 -5.78
N PHE A 253 6.16 -17.14 -4.45
CA PHE A 253 7.44 -16.84 -3.81
C PHE A 253 8.03 -18.09 -3.16
N PRO A 254 9.36 -18.28 -3.19
CA PRO A 254 9.99 -19.43 -2.53
C PRO A 254 9.67 -19.47 -1.04
N GLY A 255 9.19 -20.63 -0.58
CA GLY A 255 8.86 -20.85 0.83
C GLY A 255 7.56 -20.21 1.32
N CYS A 256 6.81 -19.54 0.45
CA CYS A 256 5.53 -18.92 0.78
C CYS A 256 4.41 -19.56 -0.06
N VAL A 257 3.53 -20.30 0.62
CA VAL A 257 2.29 -20.85 0.03
C VAL A 257 1.16 -19.95 0.51
N TRP A 258 0.24 -19.59 -0.42
CA TRP A 258 -0.99 -18.86 -0.05
C TRP A 258 -2.01 -19.77 0.59
#